data_d1956fa159516265a583fb2fea42b600
#
_entry.id   d1956fa159516265a583fb2fea42b600
#
_cell.length_a   1.000
_cell.length_b   1.000
_cell.length_c   1.000
_cell.angle_alpha   90.00
_cell.angle_beta   90.00
_cell.angle_gamma   90.00
#
_symmetry.space_group_name_H-M   'P 1'
#
loop_
_entity.id
_entity.type
_entity.pdbx_description
1 polymer ?
#
loop_
_entity_poly.entity_id
_entity_poly.type
_entity_poly.pdbx_seq_one_letter_code
_entity_poly.pdbx_strand_id
1 'polypeptide(L)'
;MSDTMQSLDQLSSLKSANPEAPKYVKKVDKQGRAYATGKRKDAVARVWIKPGSGKIVVNTREIETYFARPVLRMLIQQPIVAAARQGQYDVVATVAGGGLSGQAGAVRHGISKALTNFEPDLRSVLKKGGFLTRDSRVVERKKYGRAKARRSFQFSKR
;
A
#
# COMPACT_ATOMS: atom_id res chain seq x y z
N MET A 1 20.93 -51.33 -1.58
CA MET A 1 20.92 -49.99 -0.85
C MET A 1 21.46 -48.83 -1.71
N SER A 2 21.51 -48.95 -3.03
CA SER A 2 22.07 -47.93 -3.96
C SER A 2 21.01 -47.05 -4.65
N ASP A 3 19.76 -47.42 -4.69
CA ASP A 3 18.73 -46.73 -5.46
C ASP A 3 18.15 -45.47 -4.81
N THR A 4 18.28 -45.33 -3.49
CA THR A 4 17.77 -44.16 -2.73
C THR A 4 18.71 -42.95 -2.81
N MET A 5 19.99 -43.14 -3.08
CA MET A 5 20.94 -42.02 -3.23
C MET A 5 20.80 -41.29 -4.58
N GLN A 6 20.50 -42.03 -5.65
CA GLN A 6 20.32 -41.47 -7.01
C GLN A 6 19.07 -40.55 -7.07
N SER A 7 18.03 -40.80 -6.29
CA SER A 7 16.82 -39.99 -6.26
C SER A 7 17.01 -38.62 -5.57
N LEU A 8 17.93 -38.52 -4.61
CA LEU A 8 18.23 -37.25 -3.92
C LEU A 8 19.06 -36.29 -4.77
N ASP A 9 20.00 -36.83 -5.54
CA ASP A 9 20.81 -36.03 -6.48
C ASP A 9 19.96 -35.51 -7.66
N GLN A 10 19.01 -36.30 -8.15
CA GLN A 10 18.05 -35.88 -9.15
C GLN A 10 17.10 -34.79 -8.63
N LEU A 11 16.68 -34.84 -7.37
CA LEU A 11 15.89 -33.80 -6.74
C LEU A 11 16.66 -32.48 -6.50
N SER A 12 17.96 -32.56 -6.25
CA SER A 12 18.83 -31.37 -6.11
C SER A 12 19.06 -30.70 -7.47
N SER A 13 19.24 -31.47 -8.54
CA SER A 13 19.39 -30.95 -9.90
C SER A 13 18.11 -30.32 -10.45
N LEU A 14 16.93 -30.85 -10.10
CA LEU A 14 15.64 -30.24 -10.44
C LEU A 14 15.39 -28.90 -9.72
N LYS A 15 15.94 -28.73 -8.50
CA LYS A 15 15.88 -27.44 -7.80
C LYS A 15 16.77 -26.36 -8.43
N SER A 16 17.88 -26.74 -9.04
CA SER A 16 18.79 -25.81 -9.71
C SER A 16 18.30 -25.40 -11.11
N ALA A 17 17.41 -26.18 -11.72
CA ALA A 17 16.85 -25.94 -13.05
C ALA A 17 15.58 -25.06 -13.05
N ASN A 18 15.21 -24.45 -11.91
CA ASN A 18 14.08 -23.53 -11.88
C ASN A 18 14.51 -22.19 -12.50
N PRO A 19 14.13 -21.85 -13.76
CA PRO A 19 14.46 -20.56 -14.33
C PRO A 19 13.92 -19.49 -13.39
N GLU A 20 14.74 -18.50 -13.04
CA GLU A 20 14.35 -17.37 -12.19
C GLU A 20 12.96 -16.88 -12.62
N ALA A 21 11.96 -17.13 -11.77
CA ALA A 21 10.61 -16.65 -12.02
C ALA A 21 10.68 -15.14 -12.27
N PRO A 22 10.06 -14.62 -13.36
CA PRO A 22 10.21 -13.23 -13.74
C PRO A 22 9.87 -12.34 -12.56
N LYS A 23 10.91 -11.70 -12.00
CA LYS A 23 10.81 -10.80 -10.85
C LYS A 23 9.95 -9.64 -11.29
N TYR A 24 8.66 -9.69 -10.97
CA TYR A 24 7.66 -8.63 -11.19
C TYR A 24 7.76 -7.88 -12.52
N VAL A 25 6.74 -8.01 -13.35
CA VAL A 25 6.63 -7.34 -14.66
C VAL A 25 6.02 -5.95 -14.46
N LYS A 26 6.54 -4.95 -15.16
CA LYS A 26 5.98 -3.60 -15.24
C LYS A 26 4.54 -3.65 -15.77
N LYS A 27 3.57 -3.05 -15.04
CA LYS A 27 2.16 -3.01 -15.41
C LYS A 27 1.73 -1.57 -15.62
N VAL A 28 1.57 -1.17 -16.86
CA VAL A 28 1.17 0.19 -17.27
C VAL A 28 -0.04 0.12 -18.20
N ASP A 29 -0.94 1.10 -18.07
CA ASP A 29 -2.09 1.28 -18.95
C ASP A 29 -1.67 1.79 -20.33
N LYS A 30 -2.61 1.77 -21.31
CA LYS A 30 -2.43 2.34 -22.65
C LYS A 30 -2.01 3.81 -22.63
N GLN A 31 -2.26 4.54 -21.53
CA GLN A 31 -1.90 5.94 -21.32
C GLN A 31 -0.57 6.11 -20.59
N GLY A 32 0.23 5.06 -20.43
CA GLY A 32 1.52 5.10 -19.75
C GLY A 32 1.42 5.28 -18.23
N ARG A 33 0.25 5.04 -17.61
CA ARG A 33 0.01 5.17 -16.18
C ARG A 33 0.06 3.81 -15.49
N ALA A 34 0.65 3.76 -14.30
CA ALA A 34 0.52 2.61 -13.42
C ALA A 34 -0.66 2.81 -12.45
N TYR A 35 -1.55 1.84 -12.41
CA TYR A 35 -2.73 1.84 -11.55
C TYR A 35 -2.55 0.91 -10.35
N ALA A 36 -2.99 1.36 -9.17
CA ALA A 36 -3.14 0.49 -8.01
C ALA A 36 -4.24 0.98 -7.06
N THR A 37 -4.77 0.04 -6.29
CA THR A 37 -5.75 0.32 -5.23
C THR A 37 -5.07 0.23 -3.87
N GLY A 38 -5.25 1.26 -3.04
CA GLY A 38 -4.86 1.27 -1.64
C GLY A 38 -6.07 1.20 -0.73
N LYS A 39 -5.92 0.56 0.44
CA LYS A 39 -7.00 0.44 1.44
C LYS A 39 -6.46 0.65 2.84
N ARG A 40 -7.20 1.37 3.68
CA ARG A 40 -6.94 1.50 5.12
C ARG A 40 -8.22 1.82 5.86
N LYS A 41 -8.50 1.10 6.96
CA LYS A 41 -9.79 1.19 7.67
C LYS A 41 -10.91 1.00 6.64
N ASP A 42 -11.88 1.89 6.57
CA ASP A 42 -12.98 1.86 5.59
C ASP A 42 -12.70 2.74 4.36
N ALA A 43 -11.50 3.31 4.25
CA ALA A 43 -11.12 4.14 3.12
C ALA A 43 -10.51 3.30 1.99
N VAL A 44 -10.93 3.62 0.77
CA VAL A 44 -10.41 3.03 -0.47
C VAL A 44 -9.88 4.15 -1.35
N ALA A 45 -8.65 3.98 -1.86
CA ALA A 45 -8.01 4.89 -2.80
C ALA A 45 -7.71 4.17 -4.11
N ARG A 46 -8.12 4.74 -5.22
CA ARG A 46 -7.69 4.37 -6.58
C ARG A 46 -6.60 5.36 -6.97
N VAL A 47 -5.42 4.87 -7.29
CA VAL A 47 -4.25 5.71 -7.54
C VAL A 47 -3.67 5.40 -8.91
N TRP A 48 -3.41 6.44 -9.68
CA TRP A 48 -2.71 6.39 -10.95
C TRP A 48 -1.43 7.21 -10.83
N ILE A 49 -0.32 6.65 -11.29
CA ILE A 49 0.99 7.29 -11.32
C ILE A 49 1.46 7.35 -12.77
N LYS A 50 1.96 8.51 -13.17
CA LYS A 50 2.62 8.74 -14.45
C LYS A 50 3.91 9.55 -14.24
N PRO A 51 4.89 9.49 -15.13
CA PRO A 51 6.03 10.41 -15.09
C PRO A 51 5.56 11.85 -15.17
N GLY A 52 6.15 12.74 -14.37
CA GLY A 52 5.72 14.13 -14.31
C GLY A 52 6.55 14.99 -13.37
N SER A 53 5.98 16.07 -12.89
CA SER A 53 6.62 17.13 -12.09
C SER A 53 6.50 16.97 -10.57
N GLY A 54 5.83 15.90 -10.09
CA GLY A 54 5.59 15.67 -8.66
C GLY A 54 4.24 16.18 -8.16
N LYS A 55 3.33 16.55 -9.06
CA LYS A 55 2.00 17.06 -8.68
C LYS A 55 1.12 15.93 -8.15
N ILE A 56 0.48 16.14 -6.97
CA ILE A 56 -0.44 15.17 -6.37
C ILE A 56 -1.84 15.79 -6.31
N VAL A 57 -2.77 15.14 -7.01
CA VAL A 57 -4.19 15.55 -7.08
C VAL A 57 -5.06 14.48 -6.46
N VAL A 58 -5.96 14.87 -5.54
CA VAL A 58 -6.87 13.97 -4.83
C VAL A 58 -8.31 14.47 -5.00
N ASN A 59 -9.17 13.63 -5.57
CA ASN A 59 -10.56 14.00 -5.87
C ASN A 59 -10.66 15.36 -6.56
N THR A 60 -9.89 15.55 -7.64
CA THR A 60 -9.82 16.79 -8.45
C THR A 60 -9.25 18.02 -7.75
N ARG A 61 -8.86 17.92 -6.46
CA ARG A 61 -8.27 19.00 -5.68
C ARG A 61 -6.79 18.75 -5.43
N GLU A 62 -6.01 19.79 -5.24
CA GLU A 62 -4.60 19.66 -4.85
C GLU A 62 -4.49 19.05 -3.45
N ILE A 63 -3.39 18.35 -3.20
CA ILE A 63 -3.15 17.66 -1.92
C ILE A 63 -3.21 18.62 -0.72
N GLU A 64 -2.80 19.87 -0.88
CA GLU A 64 -2.78 20.87 0.18
C GLU A 64 -4.19 21.29 0.59
N THR A 65 -5.06 21.45 -0.39
CA THR A 65 -6.47 21.80 -0.18
C THR A 65 -7.26 20.65 0.40
N TYR A 66 -7.01 19.41 -0.09
CA TYR A 66 -7.74 18.23 0.37
C TYR A 66 -7.28 17.75 1.75
N PHE A 67 -5.96 17.67 1.97
CA PHE A 67 -5.35 17.31 3.24
C PHE A 67 -4.72 18.54 3.90
N ALA A 68 -5.53 19.36 4.55
CA ALA A 68 -5.08 20.59 5.21
C ALA A 68 -4.00 20.34 6.28
N ARG A 69 -4.04 19.16 6.96
CA ARG A 69 -3.06 18.80 8.00
C ARG A 69 -1.71 18.39 7.38
N PRO A 70 -0.59 19.07 7.67
CA PRO A 70 0.72 18.76 7.11
C PRO A 70 1.17 17.32 7.36
N VAL A 71 0.87 16.77 8.53
CA VAL A 71 1.21 15.39 8.90
C VAL A 71 0.62 14.36 7.93
N LEU A 72 -0.60 14.60 7.42
CA LEU A 72 -1.22 13.69 6.45
C LEU A 72 -0.54 13.78 5.08
N ARG A 73 -0.09 14.96 4.68
CA ARG A 73 0.68 15.17 3.46
C ARG A 73 2.04 14.49 3.52
N MET A 74 2.75 14.64 4.64
CA MET A 74 4.02 13.94 4.88
C MET A 74 3.85 12.42 4.81
N LEU A 75 2.78 11.89 5.41
CA LEU A 75 2.46 10.46 5.38
C LEU A 75 2.25 9.93 3.95
N ILE A 76 1.60 10.71 3.09
CA ILE A 76 1.36 10.36 1.68
C ILE A 76 2.65 10.36 0.88
N GLN A 77 3.57 11.28 1.17
CA GLN A 77 4.84 11.41 0.46
C GLN A 77 5.89 10.36 0.88
N GLN A 78 5.76 9.74 2.06
CA GLN A 78 6.73 8.77 2.58
C GLN A 78 7.21 7.71 1.57
N PRO A 79 6.35 7.01 0.80
CA PRO A 79 6.82 6.01 -0.15
C PRO A 79 7.63 6.60 -1.31
N ILE A 80 7.31 7.82 -1.75
CA ILE A 80 8.04 8.52 -2.83
C ILE A 80 9.43 8.92 -2.34
N VAL A 81 9.51 9.42 -1.10
CA VAL A 81 10.77 9.77 -0.43
C VAL A 81 11.64 8.54 -0.22
N ALA A 82 11.06 7.44 0.30
CA ALA A 82 11.77 6.18 0.54
C ALA A 82 12.30 5.55 -0.76
N ALA A 83 11.61 5.76 -1.88
CA ALA A 83 12.03 5.33 -3.21
C ALA A 83 13.04 6.29 -3.87
N ALA A 84 13.39 7.43 -3.23
CA ALA A 84 14.21 8.50 -3.81
C ALA A 84 13.71 8.98 -5.18
N ARG A 85 12.39 9.13 -5.34
CA ARG A 85 11.72 9.51 -6.59
C ARG A 85 10.92 10.81 -6.47
N GLN A 86 11.38 11.73 -5.64
CA GLN A 86 10.73 13.03 -5.46
C GLN A 86 10.74 13.84 -6.75
N GLY A 87 9.61 14.46 -7.08
CA GLY A 87 9.48 15.30 -8.28
C GLY A 87 9.47 14.57 -9.62
N GLN A 88 9.49 13.22 -9.64
CA GLN A 88 9.56 12.45 -10.88
C GLN A 88 8.20 11.91 -11.34
N TYR A 89 7.21 11.88 -10.45
CA TYR A 89 5.90 11.29 -10.72
C TYR A 89 4.75 12.21 -10.35
N ASP A 90 3.80 12.35 -11.28
CA ASP A 90 2.49 12.91 -10.99
C ASP A 90 1.57 11.81 -10.48
N VAL A 91 0.81 12.13 -9.43
CA VAL A 91 -0.11 11.19 -8.79
C VAL A 91 -1.53 11.75 -8.89
N VAL A 92 -2.43 10.95 -9.45
CA VAL A 92 -3.88 11.23 -9.44
C VAL A 92 -4.55 10.17 -8.58
N ALA A 93 -5.30 10.59 -7.57
CA ALA A 93 -5.98 9.67 -6.67
C ALA A 93 -7.47 10.00 -6.56
N THR A 94 -8.30 8.97 -6.62
CA THR A 94 -9.72 9.07 -6.25
C THR A 94 -9.93 8.30 -4.96
N VAL A 95 -10.46 8.97 -3.93
CA VAL A 95 -10.59 8.41 -2.59
C VAL A 95 -12.03 8.48 -2.12
N ALA A 96 -12.52 7.39 -1.53
CA ALA A 96 -13.85 7.30 -0.95
C ALA A 96 -13.83 6.54 0.38
N GLY A 97 -14.83 6.81 1.22
CA GLY A 97 -15.04 6.14 2.51
C GLY A 97 -14.10 6.60 3.62
N GLY A 98 -14.43 6.20 4.84
CA GLY A 98 -13.66 6.51 6.04
C GLY A 98 -13.48 8.01 6.32
N GLY A 99 -12.46 8.35 7.07
CA GLY A 99 -12.07 9.74 7.38
C GLY A 99 -10.71 10.09 6.79
N LEU A 100 -10.35 11.39 6.79
CA LEU A 100 -9.11 11.92 6.18
C LEU A 100 -7.84 11.15 6.58
N SER A 101 -7.72 10.73 7.85
CA SER A 101 -6.58 9.92 8.30
C SER A 101 -6.55 8.52 7.68
N GLY A 102 -7.70 7.89 7.50
CA GLY A 102 -7.84 6.61 6.79
C GLY A 102 -7.51 6.76 5.31
N GLN A 103 -8.06 7.82 4.70
CA GLN A 103 -7.85 8.15 3.29
C GLN A 103 -6.38 8.43 2.96
N ALA A 104 -5.68 9.21 3.79
CA ALA A 104 -4.25 9.45 3.62
C ALA A 104 -3.44 8.14 3.67
N GLY A 105 -3.76 7.24 4.62
CA GLY A 105 -3.14 5.92 4.68
C GLY A 105 -3.49 5.02 3.49
N ALA A 106 -4.71 5.12 2.96
CA ALA A 106 -5.11 4.41 1.75
C ALA A 106 -4.36 4.92 0.52
N VAL A 107 -4.22 6.25 0.37
CA VAL A 107 -3.43 6.87 -0.72
C VAL A 107 -1.96 6.43 -0.62
N ARG A 108 -1.35 6.49 0.57
CA ARG A 108 0.02 6.00 0.80
C ARG A 108 0.20 4.55 0.30
N HIS A 109 -0.68 3.67 0.71
CA HIS A 109 -0.65 2.27 0.30
C HIS A 109 -0.86 2.11 -1.22
N GLY A 110 -1.76 2.89 -1.82
CA GLY A 110 -2.00 2.92 -3.26
C GLY A 110 -0.78 3.38 -4.06
N ILE A 111 -0.14 4.49 -3.64
CA ILE A 111 1.10 5.01 -4.25
C ILE A 111 2.20 3.94 -4.22
N SER A 112 2.43 3.30 -3.07
CA SER A 112 3.45 2.27 -2.92
C SER A 112 3.25 1.11 -3.90
N LYS A 113 2.02 0.64 -4.05
CA LYS A 113 1.67 -0.42 -5.01
C LYS A 113 1.80 0.04 -6.46
N ALA A 114 1.40 1.27 -6.77
CA ALA A 114 1.51 1.80 -8.13
C ALA A 114 2.97 2.02 -8.53
N LEU A 115 3.84 2.47 -7.60
CA LEU A 115 5.29 2.54 -7.82
C LEU A 115 5.88 1.17 -8.15
N THR A 116 5.50 0.10 -7.43
CA THR A 116 5.99 -1.25 -7.75
C THR A 116 5.47 -1.78 -9.09
N ASN A 117 4.29 -1.32 -9.53
CA ASN A 117 3.77 -1.67 -10.85
C ASN A 117 4.50 -0.91 -11.97
N PHE A 118 4.98 0.31 -11.69
CA PHE A 118 5.73 1.12 -12.65
C PHE A 118 7.21 0.75 -12.69
N GLU A 119 7.86 0.66 -11.52
CA GLU A 119 9.26 0.25 -11.33
C GLU A 119 9.31 -0.96 -10.38
N PRO A 120 9.42 -2.19 -10.92
CA PRO A 120 9.46 -3.41 -10.09
C PRO A 120 10.64 -3.46 -9.10
N ASP A 121 11.77 -2.83 -9.43
CA ASP A 121 12.99 -2.82 -8.62
C ASP A 121 12.79 -2.14 -7.26
N LEU A 122 11.89 -1.15 -7.18
CA LEU A 122 11.57 -0.42 -5.96
C LEU A 122 10.83 -1.29 -4.93
N ARG A 123 10.37 -2.48 -5.33
CA ARG A 123 9.60 -3.36 -4.45
C ARG A 123 10.38 -3.76 -3.18
N SER A 124 11.67 -4.02 -3.29
CA SER A 124 12.52 -4.39 -2.15
C SER A 124 12.57 -3.28 -1.10
N VAL A 125 12.78 -2.04 -1.52
CA VAL A 125 12.84 -0.85 -0.67
C VAL A 125 11.49 -0.57 -0.01
N LEU A 126 10.41 -0.57 -0.81
CA LEU A 126 9.06 -0.30 -0.33
C LEU A 126 8.53 -1.41 0.60
N LYS A 127 8.96 -2.66 0.40
CA LYS A 127 8.61 -3.77 1.29
C LYS A 127 9.33 -3.66 2.63
N LYS A 128 10.63 -3.34 2.63
CA LYS A 128 11.41 -3.08 3.85
C LYS A 128 10.82 -1.92 4.67
N GLY A 129 10.36 -0.85 4.01
CA GLY A 129 9.69 0.29 4.65
C GLY A 129 8.26 0.00 5.14
N GLY A 130 7.72 -1.20 4.92
CA GLY A 130 6.37 -1.60 5.35
C GLY A 130 5.22 -0.95 4.55
N PHE A 131 5.52 -0.27 3.43
CA PHE A 131 4.51 0.47 2.66
C PHE A 131 3.59 -0.42 1.82
N LEU A 132 4.00 -1.66 1.52
CA LEU A 132 3.22 -2.60 0.71
C LEU A 132 2.26 -3.44 1.55
N THR A 133 2.38 -3.41 2.88
CA THR A 133 1.51 -4.16 3.79
C THR A 133 0.30 -3.31 4.16
N ARG A 134 -0.91 -3.88 4.01
CA ARG A 134 -2.13 -3.21 4.45
C ARG A 134 -2.19 -3.21 5.99
N ASP A 135 -2.47 -2.05 6.58
CA ASP A 135 -2.82 -1.94 8.00
C ASP A 135 -4.22 -2.52 8.21
N SER A 136 -4.30 -3.65 8.92
CA SER A 136 -5.55 -4.38 9.18
C SER A 136 -6.40 -3.77 10.30
N ARG A 137 -5.85 -2.81 11.07
CA ARG A 137 -6.53 -2.20 12.22
C ARG A 137 -7.78 -1.44 11.76
N VAL A 138 -8.93 -1.85 12.27
CA VAL A 138 -10.23 -1.18 12.11
C VAL A 138 -10.81 -0.84 13.47
N VAL A 139 -11.81 0.05 13.49
CA VAL A 139 -12.51 0.41 14.73
C VAL A 139 -13.29 -0.80 15.22
N GLU A 140 -13.07 -1.18 16.48
CA GLU A 140 -13.78 -2.29 17.12
C GLU A 140 -15.26 -1.94 17.30
N ARG A 141 -16.13 -2.89 16.95
CA ARG A 141 -17.59 -2.72 17.04
C ARG A 141 -18.02 -2.51 18.49
N LYS A 142 -18.95 -1.58 18.72
CA LYS A 142 -19.65 -1.44 20.00
C LYS A 142 -20.29 -2.77 20.41
N LYS A 143 -20.19 -3.14 21.67
CA LYS A 143 -20.74 -4.40 22.21
C LYS A 143 -22.01 -4.16 23.02
N TYR A 144 -22.85 -5.18 23.08
CA TYR A 144 -24.03 -5.16 23.91
C TYR A 144 -23.65 -4.94 25.38
N GLY A 145 -24.47 -4.20 26.14
CA GLY A 145 -24.24 -3.92 27.56
C GLY A 145 -23.03 -3.01 27.85
N ARG A 146 -22.40 -2.39 26.84
CA ARG A 146 -21.26 -1.48 27.02
C ARG A 146 -21.51 -0.12 26.35
N ALA A 147 -20.90 0.92 26.89
CA ALA A 147 -21.01 2.28 26.32
C ALA A 147 -20.29 2.41 24.96
N LYS A 148 -19.15 1.71 24.81
CA LYS A 148 -18.35 1.59 23.55
C LYS A 148 -17.87 0.14 23.40
N ALA A 149 -16.91 -0.11 22.50
CA ALA A 149 -16.36 -1.43 22.28
C ALA A 149 -15.83 -2.11 23.56
N ARG A 150 -15.14 -1.34 24.41
CA ARG A 150 -14.51 -1.82 25.65
C ARG A 150 -14.94 -1.05 26.89
N ARG A 151 -15.48 0.17 26.75
CA ARG A 151 -15.91 1.01 27.86
C ARG A 151 -17.21 0.46 28.45
N SER A 152 -17.21 0.15 29.75
CA SER A 152 -18.39 -0.20 30.54
C SER A 152 -19.14 1.05 30.98
N PHE A 153 -20.41 0.89 31.34
CA PHE A 153 -21.16 1.90 32.08
C PHE A 153 -20.61 2.01 33.50
N GLN A 154 -20.73 3.19 34.08
CA GLN A 154 -20.36 3.40 35.48
C GLN A 154 -21.31 2.59 36.39
N PHE A 155 -20.74 1.88 37.33
CA PHE A 155 -21.53 1.21 38.39
C PHE A 155 -22.03 2.25 39.38
N SER A 156 -23.33 2.27 39.64
CA SER A 156 -23.94 3.11 40.67
C SER A 156 -24.25 2.26 41.90
N LYS A 157 -23.60 2.57 43.02
CA LYS A 157 -23.98 2.01 44.33
C LYS A 157 -25.21 2.76 44.82
N ARG A 158 -26.37 2.19 44.71
CA ARG A 158 -27.59 2.56 45.44
C ARG A 158 -28.25 1.29 45.93
#